data_441692c943d3e30d7fcf4776b90beefd
#
_entry.id   441692c943d3e30d7fcf4776b90beefd
#
_cell.length_a   1.000
_cell.length_b   1.000
_cell.length_c   1.000
_cell.angle_alpha   90.00
_cell.angle_beta   90.00
_cell.angle_gamma   90.00
#
_symmetry.space_group_name_H-M   'P 1'
#
loop_
_entity.id
_entity.type
_entity.pdbx_description
1 polymer ?
#
loop_
_entity_poly.entity_id
_entity_poly.type
_entity_poly.pdbx_seq_one_letter_code
_entity_poly.pdbx_strand_id
1 'polypeptide(L)'
;MTIKDRIQEDMKAAMRAKDTAVLGAIRLLLAAVKQKEVDERISLDDTGVVGIIDKMVKQRRDAIAQFAPAGRQDLVEKEAAEIAVLERYLPERLSADAIDAEIRALMAETGASGPQDLGKLMGPLKSRLAGRADMAQVAARAKVLLAGE
;
A
#
# COMPACT_ATOMS: atom_id res chain seq x y z
N MET A 1 -19.59 1.95 -4.90
CA MET A 1 -18.56 1.96 -5.97
C MET A 1 -17.28 1.34 -5.44
N THR A 2 -16.79 0.31 -6.11
CA THR A 2 -15.54 -0.36 -5.74
C THR A 2 -14.32 0.47 -6.18
N ILE A 3 -13.14 0.11 -5.66
CA ILE A 3 -11.90 0.74 -6.11
C ILE A 3 -11.71 0.49 -7.61
N LYS A 4 -11.99 -0.72 -8.10
CA LYS A 4 -11.92 -1.01 -9.55
C LYS A 4 -12.82 -0.09 -10.37
N ASP A 5 -14.02 0.17 -9.91
CA ASP A 5 -14.96 1.10 -10.58
C ASP A 5 -14.39 2.52 -10.64
N ARG A 6 -13.82 2.98 -9.54
CA ARG A 6 -13.18 4.31 -9.47
C ARG A 6 -12.01 4.42 -10.44
N ILE A 7 -11.18 3.39 -10.49
CA ILE A 7 -10.03 3.34 -11.41
C ILE A 7 -10.51 3.43 -12.86
N GLN A 8 -11.56 2.71 -13.22
CA GLN A 8 -12.11 2.75 -14.59
C GLN A 8 -12.72 4.10 -14.93
N GLU A 9 -13.44 4.72 -13.99
CA GLU A 9 -13.98 6.06 -14.19
C GLU A 9 -12.87 7.09 -14.38
N ASP A 10 -11.81 7.00 -13.58
CA ASP A 10 -10.66 7.89 -13.69
C ASP A 10 -9.88 7.67 -14.98
N MET A 11 -9.84 6.43 -15.48
CA MET A 11 -9.26 6.15 -16.79
C MET A 11 -10.00 6.89 -17.91
N LYS A 12 -11.33 6.83 -17.89
CA LYS A 12 -12.16 7.54 -18.87
C LYS A 12 -11.96 9.06 -18.76
N ALA A 13 -11.89 9.59 -17.52
CA ALA A 13 -11.64 11.01 -17.29
C ALA A 13 -10.27 11.44 -17.83
N ALA A 14 -9.24 10.65 -17.59
CA ALA A 14 -7.90 10.92 -18.09
C ALA A 14 -7.85 10.87 -19.64
N MET A 15 -8.57 9.95 -20.24
CA MET A 15 -8.69 9.89 -21.70
C MET A 15 -9.34 11.16 -22.26
N ARG A 16 -10.44 11.61 -21.66
CA ARG A 16 -11.13 12.85 -22.07
C ARG A 16 -10.27 14.08 -21.90
N ALA A 17 -9.50 14.13 -20.80
CA ALA A 17 -8.60 15.25 -20.49
C ALA A 17 -7.28 15.17 -21.27
N LYS A 18 -7.03 14.09 -21.98
CA LYS A 18 -5.76 13.81 -22.68
C LYS A 18 -4.55 13.86 -21.73
N ASP A 19 -4.76 13.44 -20.49
CA ASP A 19 -3.72 13.36 -19.46
C ASP A 19 -2.97 12.04 -19.63
N THR A 20 -1.95 12.06 -20.47
CA THR A 20 -1.21 10.84 -20.85
C THR A 20 -0.44 10.22 -19.70
N ALA A 21 0.07 11.04 -18.78
CA ALA A 21 0.83 10.54 -17.62
C ALA A 21 -0.07 9.77 -16.66
N VAL A 22 -1.21 10.37 -16.29
CA VAL A 22 -2.20 9.71 -15.42
C VAL A 22 -2.77 8.48 -16.10
N LEU A 23 -3.12 8.57 -17.38
CA LEU A 23 -3.67 7.45 -18.14
C LEU A 23 -2.69 6.27 -18.19
N GLY A 24 -1.40 6.55 -18.40
CA GLY A 24 -0.37 5.51 -18.42
C GLY A 24 -0.26 4.78 -17.09
N ALA A 25 -0.25 5.51 -15.98
CA ALA A 25 -0.20 4.91 -14.65
C ALA A 25 -1.43 4.07 -14.35
N ILE A 26 -2.62 4.55 -14.71
CA ILE A 26 -3.88 3.82 -14.53
C ILE A 26 -3.88 2.53 -15.35
N ARG A 27 -3.43 2.59 -16.60
CA ARG A 27 -3.36 1.40 -17.46
C ARG A 27 -2.44 0.32 -16.90
N LEU A 28 -1.30 0.72 -16.34
CA LEU A 28 -0.38 -0.21 -15.68
C LEU A 28 -1.05 -0.87 -14.47
N LEU A 29 -1.78 -0.10 -13.68
CA LEU A 29 -2.53 -0.63 -12.53
C LEU A 29 -3.58 -1.63 -12.96
N LEU A 30 -4.40 -1.29 -13.95
CA LEU A 30 -5.44 -2.19 -14.45
C LEU A 30 -4.86 -3.46 -15.06
N ALA A 31 -3.71 -3.36 -15.74
CA ALA A 31 -3.01 -4.51 -16.27
C ALA A 31 -2.54 -5.45 -15.15
N ALA A 32 -2.01 -4.90 -14.06
CA ALA A 32 -1.56 -5.69 -12.90
C ALA A 32 -2.74 -6.38 -12.21
N VAL A 33 -3.87 -5.68 -12.06
CA VAL A 33 -5.11 -6.25 -11.49
C VAL A 33 -5.60 -7.39 -12.36
N LYS A 34 -5.68 -7.16 -13.66
CA LYS A 34 -6.16 -8.17 -14.64
C LYS A 34 -5.26 -9.40 -14.65
N GLN A 35 -3.94 -9.20 -14.62
CA GLN A 35 -2.98 -10.30 -14.62
C GLN A 35 -3.19 -11.20 -13.41
N LYS A 36 -3.35 -10.63 -12.23
CA LYS A 36 -3.59 -11.40 -11.02
C LYS A 36 -4.92 -12.14 -11.07
N GLU A 37 -5.97 -11.49 -11.55
CA GLU A 37 -7.28 -12.12 -11.69
C GLU A 37 -7.24 -13.33 -12.64
N VAL A 38 -6.51 -13.20 -13.74
CA VAL A 38 -6.34 -14.29 -14.72
C VAL A 38 -5.50 -15.43 -14.13
N ASP A 39 -4.37 -15.11 -13.51
CA ASP A 39 -3.44 -16.10 -12.98
C ASP A 39 -4.07 -16.92 -11.84
N GLU A 40 -4.84 -16.28 -10.97
CA GLU A 40 -5.45 -16.94 -9.82
C GLU A 40 -6.90 -17.35 -10.07
N ARG A 41 -7.46 -17.01 -11.23
CA ARG A 41 -8.86 -17.30 -11.61
C ARG A 41 -9.86 -16.78 -10.60
N ILE A 42 -9.66 -15.52 -10.17
CA ILE A 42 -10.51 -14.84 -9.18
C ILE A 42 -10.93 -13.47 -9.70
N SER A 43 -11.88 -12.87 -9.03
CA SER A 43 -12.18 -11.45 -9.14
C SER A 43 -11.69 -10.78 -7.87
N LEU A 44 -10.87 -9.72 -8.01
CA LEU A 44 -10.30 -9.03 -6.85
C LEU A 44 -11.33 -8.08 -6.25
N ASP A 45 -11.45 -8.15 -4.92
CA ASP A 45 -12.16 -7.15 -4.13
C ASP A 45 -11.25 -5.96 -3.82
N ASP A 46 -11.76 -4.98 -3.06
CA ASP A 46 -11.00 -3.79 -2.72
C ASP A 46 -9.70 -4.14 -1.96
N THR A 47 -9.74 -5.09 -1.05
CA THR A 47 -8.55 -5.55 -0.32
C THR A 47 -7.48 -6.10 -1.25
N GLY A 48 -7.88 -6.90 -2.23
CA GLY A 48 -6.96 -7.44 -3.23
C GLY A 48 -6.37 -6.36 -4.12
N VAL A 49 -7.16 -5.39 -4.52
CA VAL A 49 -6.69 -4.25 -5.33
C VAL A 49 -5.69 -3.41 -4.53
N VAL A 50 -5.99 -3.12 -3.26
CA VAL A 50 -5.07 -2.39 -2.38
C VAL A 50 -3.73 -3.11 -2.26
N GLY A 51 -3.73 -4.43 -2.13
CA GLY A 51 -2.50 -5.23 -2.09
C GLY A 51 -1.65 -5.06 -3.34
N ILE A 52 -2.26 -5.01 -4.52
CA ILE A 52 -1.55 -4.76 -5.78
C ILE A 52 -0.97 -3.36 -5.79
N ILE A 53 -1.75 -2.36 -5.39
CA ILE A 53 -1.31 -0.96 -5.35
C ILE A 53 -0.10 -0.82 -4.42
N ASP A 54 -0.16 -1.40 -3.23
CA ASP A 54 0.95 -1.35 -2.26
C ASP A 54 2.24 -1.93 -2.86
N LYS A 55 2.14 -3.06 -3.54
CA LYS A 55 3.29 -3.68 -4.20
C LYS A 55 3.86 -2.78 -5.30
N MET A 56 3.00 -2.19 -6.11
CA MET A 56 3.42 -1.29 -7.19
C MET A 56 4.09 -0.03 -6.64
N VAL A 57 3.56 0.53 -5.56
CA VAL A 57 4.16 1.70 -4.90
C VAL A 57 5.55 1.34 -4.35
N LYS A 58 5.68 0.20 -3.69
CA LYS A 58 6.96 -0.26 -3.16
C LYS A 58 8.00 -0.42 -4.26
N GLN A 59 7.63 -1.04 -5.38
CA GLN A 59 8.53 -1.22 -6.52
C GLN A 59 9.04 0.12 -7.05
N ARG A 60 8.16 1.13 -7.11
CA ARG A 60 8.53 2.46 -7.58
C ARG A 60 9.41 3.21 -6.58
N ARG A 61 9.17 3.05 -5.29
CA ARG A 61 10.06 3.61 -4.26
C ARG A 61 11.44 2.99 -4.32
N ASP A 62 11.53 1.68 -4.54
CA ASP A 62 12.82 0.98 -4.72
C ASP A 62 13.55 1.49 -5.95
N ALA A 63 12.84 1.74 -7.05
CA ALA A 63 13.41 2.32 -8.26
C ALA A 63 13.94 3.74 -8.01
N ILE A 64 13.19 4.57 -7.29
CA ILE A 64 13.63 5.93 -6.93
C ILE A 64 14.92 5.86 -6.11
N ALA A 65 15.01 4.93 -5.16
CA ALA A 65 16.21 4.75 -4.34
C ALA A 65 17.45 4.41 -5.17
N GLN A 66 17.27 3.79 -6.34
CA GLN A 66 18.36 3.51 -7.27
C GLN A 66 18.65 4.68 -8.20
N PHE A 67 17.62 5.36 -8.70
CA PHE A 67 17.78 6.45 -9.67
C PHE A 67 18.30 7.75 -9.05
N ALA A 68 17.92 8.05 -7.81
CA ALA A 68 18.32 9.29 -7.15
C ALA A 68 19.84 9.41 -6.97
N PRO A 69 20.54 8.39 -6.43
CA PRO A 69 22.02 8.45 -6.33
C PRO A 69 22.72 8.49 -7.70
N ALA A 70 22.08 7.94 -8.74
CA ALA A 70 22.63 7.93 -10.09
C ALA A 70 22.43 9.26 -10.84
N GLY A 71 21.79 10.25 -10.20
CA GLY A 71 21.53 11.55 -10.81
C GLY A 71 20.44 11.55 -11.88
N ARG A 72 19.63 10.49 -11.95
CA ARG A 72 18.54 10.37 -12.93
C ARG A 72 17.25 10.96 -12.39
N GLN A 73 17.27 12.28 -12.19
CA GLN A 73 16.12 13.02 -11.66
C GLN A 73 14.88 12.89 -12.56
N ASP A 74 15.06 12.77 -13.86
CA ASP A 74 13.99 12.52 -14.83
C ASP A 74 13.20 11.24 -14.50
N LEU A 75 13.90 10.16 -14.14
CA LEU A 75 13.29 8.90 -13.78
C LEU A 75 12.69 8.95 -12.39
N VAL A 76 13.32 9.65 -11.44
CA VAL A 76 12.76 9.86 -10.09
C VAL A 76 11.41 10.56 -10.19
N GLU A 77 11.31 11.62 -10.97
CA GLU A 77 10.06 12.39 -11.14
C GLU A 77 8.97 11.55 -11.78
N LYS A 78 9.32 10.73 -12.77
CA LYS A 78 8.38 9.83 -13.42
C LYS A 78 7.81 8.81 -12.42
N GLU A 79 8.67 8.16 -11.65
CA GLU A 79 8.24 7.19 -10.64
C GLU A 79 7.40 7.84 -9.56
N ALA A 80 7.79 9.03 -9.10
CA ALA A 80 7.04 9.77 -8.08
C ALA A 80 5.64 10.17 -8.58
N ALA A 81 5.51 10.55 -9.84
CA ALA A 81 4.22 10.89 -10.44
C ALA A 81 3.30 9.65 -10.50
N GLU A 82 3.85 8.49 -10.83
CA GLU A 82 3.09 7.24 -10.84
C GLU A 82 2.64 6.85 -9.43
N ILE A 83 3.50 7.02 -8.43
CA ILE A 83 3.14 6.79 -7.03
C ILE A 83 1.97 7.69 -6.62
N ALA A 84 1.99 8.95 -6.99
CA ALA A 84 0.92 9.90 -6.66
C ALA A 84 -0.43 9.44 -7.21
N VAL A 85 -0.46 8.90 -8.43
CA VAL A 85 -1.68 8.36 -9.03
C VAL A 85 -2.16 7.11 -8.27
N LEU A 86 -1.25 6.20 -7.96
CA LEU A 86 -1.57 4.96 -7.27
C LEU A 86 -2.12 5.21 -5.87
N GLU A 87 -1.55 6.16 -5.14
CA GLU A 87 -1.94 6.47 -3.77
C GLU A 87 -3.36 7.06 -3.66
N ARG A 88 -3.92 7.58 -4.75
CA ARG A 88 -5.32 8.06 -4.77
C ARG A 88 -6.33 6.97 -4.37
N TYR A 89 -5.98 5.72 -4.58
CA TYR A 89 -6.88 4.57 -4.37
C TYR A 89 -6.61 3.84 -3.07
N LEU A 90 -5.59 4.25 -2.34
CA LEU A 90 -5.30 3.65 -1.03
C LEU A 90 -6.21 4.26 0.03
N PRO A 91 -6.62 3.47 1.04
CA PRO A 91 -7.27 4.02 2.23
C PRO A 91 -6.39 5.07 2.89
N GLU A 92 -7.01 5.97 3.65
CA GLU A 92 -6.25 6.96 4.39
C GLU A 92 -5.21 6.29 5.28
N ARG A 93 -3.95 6.75 5.20
CA ARG A 93 -2.87 6.22 6.01
C ARG A 93 -3.05 6.61 7.46
N LEU A 94 -2.82 5.66 8.35
CA LEU A 94 -2.87 5.91 9.79
C LEU A 94 -1.65 6.72 10.24
N SER A 95 -1.88 7.63 11.20
CA SER A 95 -0.79 8.32 11.90
C SER A 95 0.01 7.35 12.77
N ALA A 96 1.21 7.75 13.18
CA ALA A 96 2.03 6.95 14.09
C ALA A 96 1.28 6.66 15.41
N ASP A 97 0.57 7.65 15.94
CA ASP A 97 -0.22 7.47 17.16
C ASP A 97 -1.37 6.49 16.97
N ALA A 98 -2.04 6.54 15.82
CA ALA A 98 -3.11 5.61 15.50
C ALA A 98 -2.59 4.18 15.34
N ILE A 99 -1.41 4.00 14.74
CA ILE A 99 -0.75 2.69 14.65
C ILE A 99 -0.44 2.14 16.05
N ASP A 100 0.13 2.95 16.91
CA ASP A 100 0.43 2.55 18.29
C ASP A 100 -0.82 2.17 19.06
N ALA A 101 -1.92 2.92 18.88
CA ALA A 101 -3.21 2.61 19.51
C ALA A 101 -3.76 1.26 19.06
N GLU A 102 -3.66 0.93 17.76
CA GLU A 102 -4.08 -0.36 17.24
C GLU A 102 -3.24 -1.51 17.79
N ILE A 103 -1.92 -1.31 17.91
CA ILE A 103 -1.02 -2.31 18.49
C ILE A 103 -1.39 -2.56 19.96
N ARG A 104 -1.58 -1.50 20.74
CA ARG A 104 -1.94 -1.62 22.16
C ARG A 104 -3.28 -2.30 22.35
N ALA A 105 -4.25 -1.99 21.49
CA ALA A 105 -5.57 -2.65 21.54
C ALA A 105 -5.43 -4.14 21.31
N LEU A 106 -4.63 -4.57 20.34
CA LEU A 106 -4.37 -5.99 20.09
C LEU A 106 -3.59 -6.65 21.20
N MET A 107 -2.62 -5.96 21.82
CA MET A 107 -1.93 -6.49 22.98
C MET A 107 -2.91 -6.81 24.12
N ALA A 108 -3.87 -5.91 24.36
CA ALA A 108 -4.90 -6.13 25.36
C ALA A 108 -5.83 -7.30 25.00
N GLU A 109 -6.23 -7.41 23.74
CA GLU A 109 -7.10 -8.48 23.27
C GLU A 109 -6.44 -9.86 23.31
N THR A 110 -5.15 -9.94 22.94
CA THR A 110 -4.41 -11.20 22.82
C THR A 110 -3.65 -11.59 24.07
N GLY A 111 -3.47 -10.66 25.02
CA GLY A 111 -2.62 -10.87 26.17
C GLY A 111 -1.12 -10.85 25.87
N ALA A 112 -0.72 -10.40 24.68
CA ALA A 112 0.70 -10.30 24.31
C ALA A 112 1.43 -9.33 25.25
N SER A 113 2.56 -9.73 25.80
CA SER A 113 3.25 -8.97 26.85
C SER A 113 4.75 -8.91 26.72
N GLY A 114 5.36 -9.56 25.76
CA GLY A 114 6.82 -9.57 25.61
C GLY A 114 7.24 -9.81 24.16
N PRO A 115 8.53 -9.61 23.85
CA PRO A 115 9.04 -9.74 22.48
C PRO A 115 8.74 -11.10 21.82
N GLN A 116 8.63 -12.16 22.61
CA GLN A 116 8.29 -13.48 22.12
C GLN A 116 6.87 -13.57 21.57
N ASP A 117 6.01 -12.62 21.89
CA ASP A 117 4.61 -12.60 21.47
C ASP A 117 4.37 -11.83 20.16
N LEU A 118 5.44 -11.38 19.49
CA LEU A 118 5.33 -10.62 18.24
C LEU A 118 4.48 -11.36 17.19
N GLY A 119 4.66 -12.68 17.09
CA GLY A 119 3.90 -13.51 16.16
C GLY A 119 2.40 -13.49 16.39
N LYS A 120 1.97 -13.33 17.65
CA LYS A 120 0.55 -13.23 18.00
C LYS A 120 -0.08 -11.94 17.52
N LEU A 121 0.72 -10.88 17.34
CA LEU A 121 0.24 -9.57 16.91
C LEU A 121 0.29 -9.41 15.40
N MET A 122 1.32 -9.94 14.72
CA MET A 122 1.57 -9.60 13.33
C MET A 122 0.49 -10.08 12.37
N GLY A 123 -0.08 -11.26 12.58
CA GLY A 123 -1.19 -11.74 11.77
C GLY A 123 -2.41 -10.82 11.82
N PRO A 124 -2.98 -10.57 13.02
CA PRO A 124 -4.09 -9.64 13.15
C PRO A 124 -3.78 -8.21 12.72
N LEU A 125 -2.56 -7.71 13.00
CA LEU A 125 -2.15 -6.36 12.56
C LEU A 125 -2.14 -6.26 11.05
N LYS A 126 -1.61 -7.26 10.37
CA LYS A 126 -1.58 -7.29 8.91
C LYS A 126 -3.00 -7.22 8.33
N SER A 127 -3.93 -7.95 8.90
CA SER A 127 -5.33 -7.93 8.46
C SER A 127 -6.01 -6.58 8.70
N ARG A 128 -5.77 -5.95 9.87
CA ARG A 128 -6.42 -4.68 10.23
C ARG A 128 -5.81 -3.48 9.53
N LEU A 129 -4.50 -3.51 9.28
CA LEU A 129 -3.75 -2.33 8.81
C LEU A 129 -3.30 -2.42 7.36
N ALA A 130 -3.67 -3.50 6.64
CA ALA A 130 -3.31 -3.67 5.23
C ALA A 130 -3.75 -2.45 4.41
N GLY A 131 -2.83 -1.85 3.67
CA GLY A 131 -3.08 -0.65 2.87
C GLY A 131 -3.20 0.65 3.65
N ARG A 132 -3.23 0.60 5.00
CA ARG A 132 -3.37 1.78 5.85
C ARG A 132 -2.08 2.17 6.55
N ALA A 133 -1.09 1.30 6.54
CA ALA A 133 0.21 1.51 7.16
C ALA A 133 1.27 0.65 6.48
N ASP A 134 2.53 1.11 6.57
CA ASP A 134 3.68 0.31 6.13
C ASP A 134 3.92 -0.80 7.17
N MET A 135 3.82 -2.06 6.75
CA MET A 135 3.95 -3.19 7.68
C MET A 135 5.34 -3.31 8.29
N ALA A 136 6.40 -2.82 7.64
CA ALA A 136 7.73 -2.77 8.25
C ALA A 136 7.77 -1.81 9.44
N GLN A 137 7.13 -0.65 9.31
CA GLN A 137 6.96 0.32 10.40
C GLN A 137 6.12 -0.27 11.53
N VAL A 138 5.01 -0.93 11.19
CA VAL A 138 4.13 -1.57 12.18
C VAL A 138 4.90 -2.62 12.98
N ALA A 139 5.68 -3.47 12.32
CA ALA A 139 6.48 -4.50 12.97
C ALA A 139 7.51 -3.87 13.93
N ALA A 140 8.20 -2.81 13.50
CA ALA A 140 9.17 -2.11 14.34
C ALA A 140 8.50 -1.51 15.60
N ARG A 141 7.35 -0.89 15.45
CA ARG A 141 6.61 -0.34 16.59
C ARG A 141 6.08 -1.42 17.51
N ALA A 142 5.59 -2.53 16.95
CA ALA A 142 5.12 -3.65 17.78
C ALA A 142 6.25 -4.21 18.66
N LYS A 143 7.46 -4.34 18.12
CA LYS A 143 8.62 -4.77 18.89
C LYS A 143 8.93 -3.81 20.04
N VAL A 144 8.90 -2.51 19.77
CA VAL A 144 9.16 -1.47 20.78
C VAL A 144 8.11 -1.54 21.89
N LEU A 145 6.83 -1.60 21.54
CA LEU A 145 5.74 -1.62 22.52
C LEU A 145 5.71 -2.92 23.34
N LEU A 146 6.04 -4.06 22.72
CA LEU A 146 6.15 -5.33 23.44
C LEU A 146 7.33 -5.34 24.41
N ALA A 147 8.38 -4.58 24.13
CA ALA A 147 9.52 -4.41 25.04
C ALA A 147 9.22 -3.48 26.22
N GLY A 148 8.03 -2.84 26.25
CA GLY A 148 7.63 -1.96 27.34
C GLY A 148 8.10 -0.52 27.21
N GLU A 149 8.45 -0.10 25.99
CA GLU A 149 8.92 1.27 25.70
C GLU A 149 7.86 2.22 25.16
#